data_c62a622fbc33f970b51f27b929add3ed
#
_entry.id   c62a622fbc33f970b51f27b929add3ed
#
_cell.length_a   1.000
_cell.length_b   1.000
_cell.length_c   1.000
_cell.angle_alpha   90.00
_cell.angle_beta   90.00
_cell.angle_gamma   90.00
#
_symmetry.space_group_name_H-M   'P 1'
#
loop_
_entity.id
_entity.type
_entity.pdbx_description
1 polymer ?
#
loop_
_entity_poly.entity_id
_entity_poly.type
_entity_poly.pdbx_seq_one_letter_code
_entity_poly.pdbx_strand_id
1 'polypeptide(L)'
;MDWIVNLFTNTESVAHIALLYAIVIAIGVYLGKIKIGGISLGVTFVLFAGILAGHVGFTGPKEILTFVQDFGLILFVFMIGLQVGPGFFESFKKGGVTLNMLSASAILLNILVMFGCYYLFFDTSNPNNLPMMVGTLYGAVTNTPGLGAANEALLSVFPNGAPSIANGYACAYPLGVVGIIGATILIKYICKINTADEEAQLNEEDAANPHAKAHNMHLRVENAYITGRTLREVSEFLNRDIVCSRLLHNGEVSIPNSKTKFEVGDELLVVCAEADAEAIKAFIGPEVEAEWDREKDEVQHFVSRRIIVTRPEMNGKTLGKMHFSSVYGVNVTRISRQGMDIFAGRNHHFHVGDKILVVGPEENVNRVAEIMGNSVKRLNAPNIATIFVGIMVGIIFGSLPFAIPGMPVPLKLGIAGGPLIIAILIGRFGYRMKLVTYTTTSANMMLREIGLVLFLASVGIKAGAGFWDTVVQGDGLKYVGCGFLITIIPILIIGTIARLKFKFNYFTIMGMLAGTYTDPPALAYANASCSKEAPAVGYSTVYPLSMFLRIFTAQIVVLFFCGA
;
A
#
# COMPACT_ATOMS: atom_id res chain seq x y z
N MET A 1 -24.98 31.43 29.89
CA MET A 1 -24.93 31.12 28.41
C MET A 1 -23.73 31.76 27.73
N ASP A 2 -23.12 32.76 28.32
CA ASP A 2 -21.96 33.48 27.72
C ASP A 2 -20.74 32.60 27.43
N TRP A 3 -20.50 31.56 28.24
CA TRP A 3 -19.41 30.61 27.99
C TRP A 3 -19.58 29.79 26.72
N ILE A 4 -20.83 29.43 26.35
CA ILE A 4 -21.12 28.72 25.10
C ILE A 4 -20.88 29.66 23.92
N VAL A 5 -21.42 30.90 24.01
CA VAL A 5 -21.20 31.91 22.97
C VAL A 5 -19.70 32.14 22.76
N ASN A 6 -18.96 32.35 23.87
CA ASN A 6 -17.52 32.55 23.82
C ASN A 6 -16.76 31.34 23.17
N LEU A 7 -17.23 30.12 23.44
CA LEU A 7 -16.64 28.91 22.84
C LEU A 7 -16.77 28.88 21.31
N PHE A 8 -17.85 29.45 20.76
CA PHE A 8 -18.07 29.49 19.30
C PHE A 8 -17.58 30.77 18.62
N THR A 9 -17.35 31.86 19.37
CA THR A 9 -17.01 33.18 18.80
C THR A 9 -15.57 33.61 19.04
N ASN A 10 -14.89 33.05 20.06
CA ASN A 10 -13.52 33.43 20.40
C ASN A 10 -12.52 32.63 19.56
N THR A 11 -12.23 33.14 18.38
CA THR A 11 -11.33 32.49 17.40
C THR A 11 -9.88 32.31 17.87
N GLU A 12 -9.45 33.06 18.90
CA GLU A 12 -8.12 32.96 19.51
C GLU A 12 -8.02 31.83 20.53
N SER A 13 -9.14 31.30 20.99
CA SER A 13 -9.18 30.27 22.03
C SER A 13 -8.83 28.90 21.46
N VAL A 14 -7.89 28.18 22.10
CA VAL A 14 -7.55 26.80 21.77
C VAL A 14 -8.78 25.88 21.85
N ALA A 15 -9.70 26.15 22.81
CA ALA A 15 -10.93 25.37 22.94
C ALA A 15 -11.84 25.55 21.71
N HIS A 16 -11.97 26.78 21.19
CA HIS A 16 -12.69 27.06 19.94
C HIS A 16 -12.11 26.30 18.78
N ILE A 17 -10.79 26.38 18.60
CA ILE A 17 -10.09 25.71 17.48
C ILE A 17 -10.26 24.19 17.57
N ALA A 18 -10.06 23.60 18.77
CA ALA A 18 -10.25 22.17 18.97
C ALA A 18 -11.69 21.73 18.68
N LEU A 19 -12.68 22.51 19.10
CA LEU A 19 -14.09 22.27 18.82
C LEU A 19 -14.39 22.36 17.31
N LEU A 20 -13.85 23.38 16.63
CA LEU A 20 -14.00 23.57 15.19
C LEU A 20 -13.48 22.35 14.43
N TYR A 21 -12.26 21.89 14.73
CA TYR A 21 -11.71 20.68 14.12
C TYR A 21 -12.55 19.43 14.41
N ALA A 22 -12.99 19.25 15.66
CA ALA A 22 -13.82 18.11 16.05
C ALA A 22 -15.14 18.08 15.26
N ILE A 23 -15.81 19.23 15.13
CA ILE A 23 -17.07 19.36 14.37
C ILE A 23 -16.84 19.09 12.88
N VAL A 24 -15.87 19.77 12.26
CA VAL A 24 -15.56 19.64 10.83
C VAL A 24 -15.21 18.20 10.48
N ILE A 25 -14.35 17.57 11.28
CA ILE A 25 -13.93 16.18 11.07
C ILE A 25 -15.10 15.22 11.28
N ALA A 26 -15.87 15.36 12.36
CA ALA A 26 -17.00 14.48 12.63
C ALA A 26 -18.05 14.54 11.53
N ILE A 27 -18.46 15.75 11.12
CA ILE A 27 -19.42 15.96 10.03
C ILE A 27 -18.86 15.41 8.72
N GLY A 28 -17.60 15.73 8.38
CA GLY A 28 -16.97 15.29 7.14
C GLY A 28 -16.86 13.77 7.05
N VAL A 29 -16.41 13.11 8.11
CA VAL A 29 -16.30 11.64 8.15
C VAL A 29 -17.68 10.98 8.09
N TYR A 30 -18.69 11.54 8.78
CA TYR A 30 -20.05 11.02 8.75
C TYR A 30 -20.67 11.13 7.36
N LEU A 31 -20.60 12.30 6.74
CA LEU A 31 -21.10 12.54 5.38
C LEU A 31 -20.31 11.73 4.34
N GLY A 32 -19.01 11.54 4.56
CA GLY A 32 -18.16 10.71 3.70
C GLY A 32 -18.56 9.24 3.63
N LYS A 33 -19.34 8.73 4.60
CA LYS A 33 -19.88 7.36 4.58
C LYS A 33 -21.12 7.21 3.67
N ILE A 34 -21.74 8.32 3.27
CA ILE A 34 -22.90 8.29 2.40
C ILE A 34 -22.48 7.80 1.02
N LYS A 35 -23.17 6.77 0.52
CA LYS A 35 -22.94 6.22 -0.80
C LYS A 35 -23.97 6.78 -1.79
N ILE A 36 -23.49 7.38 -2.86
CA ILE A 36 -24.31 7.87 -3.98
C ILE A 36 -23.99 6.97 -5.17
N GLY A 37 -24.98 6.21 -5.66
CA GLY A 37 -24.74 5.23 -6.73
C GLY A 37 -23.74 4.12 -6.38
N GLY A 38 -23.60 3.77 -5.08
CA GLY A 38 -22.64 2.77 -4.60
C GLY A 38 -21.23 3.32 -4.30
N ILE A 39 -20.94 4.58 -4.65
CA ILE A 39 -19.65 5.25 -4.48
C ILE A 39 -19.73 6.20 -3.28
N SER A 40 -18.71 6.20 -2.41
CA SER A 40 -18.55 7.16 -1.32
C SER A 40 -17.29 8.01 -1.53
N LEU A 41 -17.36 9.29 -1.20
CA LEU A 41 -16.19 10.19 -1.24
C LEU A 41 -15.24 9.98 -0.05
N GLY A 42 -15.64 9.15 0.92
CA GLY A 42 -14.83 8.79 2.07
C GLY A 42 -14.42 10.00 2.91
N VAL A 43 -13.28 9.89 3.57
CA VAL A 43 -12.75 10.93 4.47
C VAL A 43 -12.43 12.25 3.77
N THR A 44 -12.36 12.29 2.45
CA THR A 44 -12.14 13.54 1.68
C THR A 44 -13.29 14.52 1.86
N PHE A 45 -14.47 14.06 2.27
CA PHE A 45 -15.60 14.92 2.59
C PHE A 45 -15.30 15.92 3.74
N VAL A 46 -14.28 15.64 4.54
CA VAL A 46 -13.77 16.58 5.57
C VAL A 46 -13.30 17.90 4.95
N LEU A 47 -12.72 17.88 3.74
CA LEU A 47 -12.37 19.10 3.02
C LEU A 47 -13.59 19.97 2.76
N PHE A 48 -14.68 19.37 2.27
CA PHE A 48 -15.92 20.11 1.97
C PHE A 48 -16.61 20.64 3.22
N ALA A 49 -16.59 19.86 4.31
CA ALA A 49 -17.07 20.34 5.61
C ALA A 49 -16.23 21.52 6.12
N GLY A 50 -14.90 21.47 5.93
CA GLY A 50 -13.98 22.56 6.24
C GLY A 50 -14.24 23.81 5.38
N ILE A 51 -14.45 23.65 4.07
CA ILE A 51 -14.82 24.75 3.15
C ILE A 51 -16.12 25.44 3.61
N LEU A 52 -17.12 24.64 3.95
CA LEU A 52 -18.39 25.18 4.46
C LEU A 52 -18.19 25.96 5.76
N ALA A 53 -17.44 25.41 6.71
CA ALA A 53 -17.13 26.07 7.98
C ALA A 53 -16.40 27.40 7.77
N GLY A 54 -15.35 27.41 6.92
CA GLY A 54 -14.60 28.62 6.59
C GLY A 54 -15.43 29.65 5.83
N HIS A 55 -16.36 29.21 4.96
CA HIS A 55 -17.29 30.09 4.24
C HIS A 55 -18.30 30.79 5.19
N VAL A 56 -18.78 30.08 6.20
CA VAL A 56 -19.68 30.64 7.22
C VAL A 56 -18.93 31.53 8.24
N GLY A 57 -17.59 31.58 8.15
CA GLY A 57 -16.77 32.45 8.99
C GLY A 57 -16.15 31.75 10.22
N PHE A 58 -16.33 30.43 10.36
CA PHE A 58 -15.62 29.68 11.40
C PHE A 58 -14.16 29.47 10.97
N THR A 59 -13.25 30.13 11.68
CA THR A 59 -11.81 30.12 11.40
C THR A 59 -10.99 30.19 12.68
N GLY A 60 -9.68 30.23 12.57
CA GLY A 60 -8.74 30.39 13.67
C GLY A 60 -7.45 31.07 13.23
N PRO A 61 -6.50 31.30 14.15
CA PRO A 61 -5.21 31.89 13.83
C PRO A 61 -4.50 31.12 12.71
N LYS A 62 -4.01 31.85 11.73
CA LYS A 62 -3.37 31.30 10.54
C LYS A 62 -2.20 30.35 10.89
N GLU A 63 -1.43 30.70 11.92
CA GLU A 63 -0.27 29.93 12.38
C GLU A 63 -0.70 28.55 12.89
N ILE A 64 -1.79 28.49 13.69
CA ILE A 64 -2.30 27.23 14.24
C ILE A 64 -2.87 26.35 13.13
N LEU A 65 -3.68 26.95 12.24
CA LEU A 65 -4.23 26.21 11.10
C LEU A 65 -3.13 25.67 10.20
N THR A 66 -2.04 26.43 10.00
CA THR A 66 -0.89 25.99 9.20
C THR A 66 -0.12 24.88 9.91
N PHE A 67 0.14 25.02 11.21
CA PHE A 67 0.82 23.96 11.97
C PHE A 67 0.05 22.64 11.92
N VAL A 68 -1.26 22.67 12.15
CA VAL A 68 -2.10 21.46 12.12
C VAL A 68 -2.13 20.86 10.72
N GLN A 69 -2.21 21.70 9.68
CA GLN A 69 -2.12 21.26 8.28
C GLN A 69 -0.81 20.52 8.01
N ASP A 70 0.31 21.14 8.33
CA ASP A 70 1.64 20.62 8.01
C ASP A 70 1.97 19.36 8.81
N PHE A 71 1.64 19.37 10.11
CA PHE A 71 1.81 18.18 10.97
C PHE A 71 0.92 17.02 10.52
N GLY A 72 -0.34 17.31 10.15
CA GLY A 72 -1.26 16.32 9.58
C GLY A 72 -0.71 15.72 8.29
N LEU A 73 -0.18 16.55 7.39
CA LEU A 73 0.44 16.11 6.13
C LEU A 73 1.66 15.21 6.38
N ILE A 74 2.57 15.62 7.26
CA ILE A 74 3.77 14.85 7.62
C ILE A 74 3.37 13.47 8.13
N LEU A 75 2.46 13.42 9.11
CA LEU A 75 2.00 12.16 9.69
C LEU A 75 1.35 11.26 8.64
N PHE A 76 0.46 11.81 7.83
CA PHE A 76 -0.24 11.11 6.77
C PHE A 76 0.72 10.48 5.75
N VAL A 77 1.65 11.29 5.23
CA VAL A 77 2.59 10.87 4.18
C VAL A 77 3.61 9.87 4.73
N PHE A 78 4.09 10.06 5.96
CA PHE A 78 5.02 9.15 6.61
C PHE A 78 4.40 7.76 6.82
N MET A 79 3.16 7.70 7.30
CA MET A 79 2.46 6.42 7.51
C MET A 79 2.19 5.69 6.19
N ILE A 80 1.89 6.41 5.11
CA ILE A 80 1.82 5.85 3.75
C ILE A 80 3.17 5.26 3.35
N GLY A 81 4.26 6.01 3.52
CA GLY A 81 5.60 5.56 3.16
C GLY A 81 6.02 4.28 3.89
N LEU A 82 5.72 4.16 5.18
CA LEU A 82 5.96 2.94 5.95
C LEU A 82 5.16 1.74 5.42
N GLN A 83 3.89 1.95 5.06
CA GLN A 83 3.02 0.91 4.52
C GLN A 83 3.49 0.41 3.15
N VAL A 84 3.92 1.33 2.31
CA VAL A 84 4.29 1.08 0.91
C VAL A 84 5.72 0.57 0.77
N GLY A 85 6.62 0.94 1.70
CA GLY A 85 8.06 0.69 1.63
C GLY A 85 8.47 -0.76 1.34
N PRO A 86 7.91 -1.78 2.02
CA PRO A 86 8.23 -3.17 1.74
C PRO A 86 7.96 -3.60 0.30
N GLY A 87 6.83 -3.15 -0.28
CA GLY A 87 6.41 -3.48 -1.65
C GLY A 87 7.06 -2.63 -2.75
N PHE A 88 7.59 -1.45 -2.42
CA PHE A 88 8.10 -0.49 -3.41
C PHE A 88 9.15 -1.11 -4.34
N PHE A 89 10.17 -1.75 -3.78
CA PHE A 89 11.24 -2.37 -4.58
C PHE A 89 10.81 -3.69 -5.24
N GLU A 90 9.81 -4.35 -4.69
CA GLU A 90 9.27 -5.59 -5.27
C GLU A 90 8.40 -5.32 -6.50
N SER A 91 7.78 -4.14 -6.56
CA SER A 91 6.98 -3.70 -7.71
C SER A 91 7.77 -3.58 -9.02
N PHE A 92 9.10 -3.52 -8.95
CA PHE A 92 9.99 -3.50 -10.12
C PHE A 92 10.47 -4.89 -10.57
N LYS A 93 10.03 -5.98 -9.93
CA LYS A 93 10.33 -7.34 -10.38
C LYS A 93 9.47 -7.74 -11.59
N LYS A 94 9.67 -8.96 -12.12
CA LYS A 94 9.00 -9.46 -13.34
C LYS A 94 7.50 -9.15 -13.39
N GLY A 95 7.07 -8.51 -14.47
CA GLY A 95 5.67 -8.10 -14.71
C GLY A 95 5.32 -6.69 -14.18
N GLY A 96 5.88 -6.26 -13.05
CA GLY A 96 5.56 -4.98 -12.44
C GLY A 96 6.16 -3.77 -13.17
N VAL A 97 7.29 -3.94 -13.87
CA VAL A 97 7.96 -2.84 -14.61
C VAL A 97 7.02 -2.24 -15.66
N THR A 98 6.35 -3.07 -16.45
CA THR A 98 5.45 -2.60 -17.51
C THR A 98 4.25 -1.83 -16.94
N LEU A 99 3.66 -2.34 -15.84
CA LEU A 99 2.55 -1.64 -15.16
C LEU A 99 3.02 -0.29 -14.60
N ASN A 100 4.21 -0.25 -14.00
CA ASN A 100 4.80 0.99 -13.48
C ASN A 100 5.15 1.99 -14.59
N MET A 101 5.62 1.54 -15.76
CA MET A 101 5.85 2.41 -16.92
C MET A 101 4.54 3.00 -17.46
N LEU A 102 3.49 2.20 -17.56
CA LEU A 102 2.16 2.68 -17.96
C LEU A 102 1.61 3.69 -16.95
N SER A 103 1.77 3.43 -15.68
CA SER A 103 1.37 4.35 -14.61
C SER A 103 2.14 5.69 -14.69
N ALA A 104 3.47 5.66 -14.85
CA ALA A 104 4.29 6.86 -15.02
C ALA A 104 3.87 7.64 -16.29
N SER A 105 3.58 6.95 -17.39
CA SER A 105 3.08 7.55 -18.62
C SER A 105 1.72 8.23 -18.43
N ALA A 106 0.82 7.61 -17.63
CA ALA A 106 -0.47 8.23 -17.30
C ALA A 106 -0.30 9.50 -16.48
N ILE A 107 0.64 9.50 -15.51
CA ILE A 107 0.93 10.69 -14.69
C ILE A 107 1.46 11.84 -15.56
N LEU A 108 2.40 11.57 -16.46
CA LEU A 108 2.90 12.58 -17.41
C LEU A 108 1.78 13.09 -18.33
N LEU A 109 0.92 12.20 -18.80
CA LEU A 109 -0.20 12.57 -19.66
C LEU A 109 -1.24 13.41 -18.91
N ASN A 110 -1.50 13.15 -17.62
CA ASN A 110 -2.33 14.02 -16.79
C ASN A 110 -1.78 15.46 -16.75
N ILE A 111 -0.46 15.62 -16.60
CA ILE A 111 0.19 16.94 -16.57
C ILE A 111 0.08 17.61 -17.94
N LEU A 112 0.31 16.87 -19.02
CA LEU A 112 0.18 17.42 -20.38
C LEU A 112 -1.26 17.89 -20.68
N VAL A 113 -2.26 17.09 -20.29
CA VAL A 113 -3.68 17.46 -20.45
C VAL A 113 -4.01 18.69 -19.58
N MET A 114 -3.47 18.77 -18.35
CA MET A 114 -3.63 19.93 -17.49
C MET A 114 -3.10 21.21 -18.15
N PHE A 115 -1.86 21.17 -18.69
CA PHE A 115 -1.31 22.33 -19.42
C PHE A 115 -2.10 22.63 -20.69
N GLY A 116 -2.55 21.61 -21.43
CA GLY A 116 -3.43 21.79 -22.58
C GLY A 116 -4.71 22.54 -22.20
N CYS A 117 -5.39 22.13 -21.13
CA CYS A 117 -6.56 22.82 -20.60
C CYS A 117 -6.24 24.26 -20.16
N TYR A 118 -5.10 24.46 -19.48
CA TYR A 118 -4.66 25.76 -19.02
C TYR A 118 -4.50 26.75 -20.19
N TYR A 119 -3.74 26.38 -21.21
CA TYR A 119 -3.50 27.25 -22.37
C TYR A 119 -4.73 27.46 -23.28
N LEU A 120 -5.67 26.51 -23.29
CA LEU A 120 -6.86 26.60 -24.15
C LEU A 120 -8.02 27.37 -23.50
N PHE A 121 -8.18 27.31 -22.18
CA PHE A 121 -9.41 27.78 -21.51
C PHE A 121 -9.20 28.91 -20.53
N PHE A 122 -7.94 29.22 -20.15
CA PHE A 122 -7.64 30.22 -19.14
C PHE A 122 -6.71 31.31 -19.65
N ASP A 123 -6.85 32.48 -19.06
CA ASP A 123 -5.95 33.60 -19.31
C ASP A 123 -4.61 33.34 -18.60
N THR A 124 -3.55 33.20 -19.40
CA THR A 124 -2.19 32.91 -18.92
C THR A 124 -1.53 34.12 -18.25
N SER A 125 -2.07 35.33 -18.42
CA SER A 125 -1.58 36.53 -17.75
C SER A 125 -2.02 36.64 -16.29
N ASN A 126 -3.02 35.86 -15.88
CA ASN A 126 -3.48 35.82 -14.49
C ASN A 126 -2.65 34.81 -13.67
N PRO A 127 -1.83 35.28 -12.71
CA PRO A 127 -0.92 34.41 -11.94
C PRO A 127 -1.64 33.40 -11.04
N ASN A 128 -2.96 33.56 -10.81
CA ASN A 128 -3.73 32.65 -9.95
C ASN A 128 -4.25 31.42 -10.74
N ASN A 129 -4.35 31.49 -12.07
CA ASN A 129 -4.98 30.44 -12.85
C ASN A 129 -4.16 29.15 -12.91
N LEU A 130 -2.84 29.25 -13.02
CA LEU A 130 -1.99 28.06 -13.04
C LEU A 130 -1.94 27.32 -11.68
N PRO A 131 -1.77 27.98 -10.53
CA PRO A 131 -1.93 27.34 -9.23
C PRO A 131 -3.28 26.66 -9.04
N MET A 132 -4.38 27.30 -9.45
CA MET A 132 -5.71 26.69 -9.44
C MET A 132 -5.78 25.43 -10.33
N MET A 133 -5.15 25.47 -11.52
CA MET A 133 -5.08 24.29 -12.41
C MET A 133 -4.24 23.16 -11.82
N VAL A 134 -3.17 23.47 -11.07
CA VAL A 134 -2.41 22.47 -10.31
C VAL A 134 -3.31 21.84 -9.24
N GLY A 135 -4.10 22.62 -8.52
CA GLY A 135 -5.10 22.12 -7.59
C GLY A 135 -6.11 21.20 -8.29
N THR A 136 -6.62 21.64 -9.45
CA THR A 136 -7.55 20.86 -10.29
C THR A 136 -6.94 19.54 -10.75
N LEU A 137 -5.66 19.53 -11.15
CA LEU A 137 -4.94 18.29 -11.49
C LEU A 137 -4.99 17.31 -10.32
N TYR A 138 -4.61 17.73 -9.11
CA TYR A 138 -4.54 16.82 -7.95
C TYR A 138 -5.93 16.41 -7.43
N GLY A 139 -6.95 17.24 -7.64
CA GLY A 139 -8.35 16.85 -7.44
C GLY A 139 -8.83 15.81 -8.44
N ALA A 140 -8.57 16.02 -9.73
CA ALA A 140 -8.93 15.12 -10.82
C ALA A 140 -8.32 13.72 -10.70
N VAL A 141 -7.12 13.64 -10.10
CA VAL A 141 -6.42 12.38 -9.88
C VAL A 141 -6.51 11.88 -8.43
N THR A 142 -7.39 12.48 -7.63
CA THR A 142 -7.69 12.11 -6.23
C THR A 142 -6.47 12.01 -5.31
N ASN A 143 -5.38 12.78 -5.62
CA ASN A 143 -4.11 12.69 -4.90
C ASN A 143 -3.91 13.82 -3.89
N THR A 144 -4.35 13.60 -2.66
CA THR A 144 -4.20 14.54 -1.54
C THR A 144 -2.74 14.83 -1.15
N PRO A 145 -1.81 13.86 -1.11
CA PRO A 145 -0.40 14.15 -0.84
C PRO A 145 0.25 15.07 -1.89
N GLY A 146 -0.13 14.92 -3.16
CA GLY A 146 0.32 15.80 -4.23
C GLY A 146 -0.20 17.23 -4.06
N LEU A 147 -1.47 17.39 -3.63
CA LEU A 147 -2.01 18.71 -3.25
C LEU A 147 -1.17 19.33 -2.12
N GLY A 148 -0.83 18.57 -1.09
CA GLY A 148 -0.01 19.03 0.01
C GLY A 148 1.38 19.48 -0.44
N ALA A 149 2.04 18.68 -1.27
CA ALA A 149 3.35 18.99 -1.82
C ALA A 149 3.32 20.22 -2.75
N ALA A 150 2.27 20.36 -3.57
CA ALA A 150 2.06 21.55 -4.41
C ALA A 150 1.84 22.81 -3.58
N ASN A 151 1.03 22.71 -2.52
CA ASN A 151 0.76 23.84 -1.63
C ASN A 151 2.04 24.30 -0.89
N GLU A 152 2.86 23.37 -0.42
CA GLU A 152 4.15 23.68 0.20
C GLU A 152 5.11 24.35 -0.78
N ALA A 153 5.24 23.81 -2.00
CA ALA A 153 6.06 24.41 -3.04
C ALA A 153 5.57 25.83 -3.39
N LEU A 154 4.25 26.03 -3.44
CA LEU A 154 3.65 27.32 -3.76
C LEU A 154 3.96 28.38 -2.69
N LEU A 155 3.99 28.02 -1.41
CA LEU A 155 4.38 28.93 -0.34
C LEU A 155 5.84 29.40 -0.47
N SER A 156 6.72 28.58 -1.06
CA SER A 156 8.11 28.99 -1.32
C SER A 156 8.24 29.96 -2.51
N VAL A 157 7.31 29.87 -3.46
CA VAL A 157 7.24 30.78 -4.64
C VAL A 157 6.52 32.08 -4.30
N PHE A 158 5.47 32.03 -3.46
CA PHE A 158 4.65 33.17 -3.08
C PHE A 158 4.68 33.39 -1.54
N PRO A 159 5.80 33.88 -0.97
CA PRO A 159 5.95 34.03 0.50
C PRO A 159 4.94 35.00 1.11
N ASN A 160 4.47 35.99 0.33
CA ASN A 160 3.56 37.05 0.79
C ASN A 160 2.08 36.72 0.63
N GLY A 161 1.74 35.52 0.19
CA GLY A 161 0.34 35.06 0.02
C GLY A 161 0.21 34.21 -1.23
N ALA A 162 0.15 32.90 -1.04
CA ALA A 162 -0.07 31.94 -2.13
C ALA A 162 -1.56 31.87 -2.50
N PRO A 163 -1.88 31.73 -3.80
CA PRO A 163 -3.23 31.42 -4.26
C PRO A 163 -3.75 30.12 -3.63
N SER A 164 -5.06 30.03 -3.34
CA SER A 164 -5.66 28.83 -2.78
C SER A 164 -5.83 27.73 -3.84
N ILE A 165 -4.87 26.81 -3.92
CA ILE A 165 -4.99 25.64 -4.81
C ILE A 165 -6.06 24.65 -4.37
N ALA A 166 -6.50 24.72 -3.11
CA ALA A 166 -7.53 23.85 -2.55
C ALA A 166 -8.88 24.01 -3.24
N ASN A 167 -9.20 25.21 -3.76
CA ASN A 167 -10.44 25.46 -4.48
C ASN A 167 -10.46 24.68 -5.81
N GLY A 168 -9.35 24.67 -6.57
CA GLY A 168 -9.23 23.85 -7.78
C GLY A 168 -9.36 22.36 -7.49
N TYR A 169 -8.73 21.89 -6.40
CA TYR A 169 -8.86 20.52 -5.94
C TYR A 169 -10.32 20.16 -5.63
N ALA A 170 -11.02 21.00 -4.86
CA ALA A 170 -12.41 20.78 -4.49
C ALA A 170 -13.35 20.75 -5.70
N CYS A 171 -13.11 21.58 -6.73
CA CYS A 171 -13.89 21.56 -7.97
C CYS A 171 -13.77 20.22 -8.71
N ALA A 172 -12.56 19.67 -8.80
CA ALA A 172 -12.30 18.51 -9.66
C ALA A 172 -12.50 17.16 -8.94
N TYR A 173 -12.33 17.09 -7.63
CA TYR A 173 -12.29 15.85 -6.88
C TYR A 173 -13.55 14.97 -7.01
N PRO A 174 -14.79 15.48 -6.85
CA PRO A 174 -16.00 14.64 -6.95
C PRO A 174 -16.15 13.95 -8.31
N LEU A 175 -15.93 14.71 -9.40
CA LEU A 175 -15.97 14.15 -10.75
C LEU A 175 -14.72 13.33 -11.06
N GLY A 176 -13.59 13.54 -10.38
CA GLY A 176 -12.41 12.70 -10.46
C GLY A 176 -12.72 11.26 -10.06
N VAL A 177 -13.30 11.05 -8.86
CA VAL A 177 -13.68 9.72 -8.36
C VAL A 177 -14.66 9.02 -9.31
N VAL A 178 -15.73 9.71 -9.70
CA VAL A 178 -16.74 9.16 -10.62
C VAL A 178 -16.14 8.91 -12.01
N GLY A 179 -15.29 9.82 -12.48
CA GLY A 179 -14.63 9.74 -13.77
C GLY A 179 -13.67 8.56 -13.89
N ILE A 180 -12.90 8.26 -12.84
CA ILE A 180 -12.00 7.10 -12.81
C ILE A 180 -12.79 5.81 -12.99
N ILE A 181 -13.86 5.61 -12.21
CA ILE A 181 -14.72 4.43 -12.30
C ILE A 181 -15.43 4.39 -13.67
N GLY A 182 -16.01 5.51 -14.11
CA GLY A 182 -16.69 5.61 -15.39
C GLY A 182 -15.78 5.32 -16.58
N ALA A 183 -14.54 5.82 -16.55
CA ALA A 183 -13.56 5.57 -17.61
C ALA A 183 -13.13 4.09 -17.66
N THR A 184 -12.98 3.41 -16.51
CA THR A 184 -12.69 1.98 -16.50
C THR A 184 -13.84 1.17 -17.10
N ILE A 185 -15.08 1.53 -16.80
CA ILE A 185 -16.27 0.93 -17.43
C ILE A 185 -16.28 1.20 -18.95
N LEU A 186 -15.94 2.41 -19.37
CA LEU A 186 -15.89 2.77 -20.77
C LEU A 186 -14.83 1.96 -21.55
N ILE A 187 -13.67 1.68 -20.97
CA ILE A 187 -12.65 0.77 -21.52
C ILE A 187 -13.24 -0.61 -21.79
N LYS A 188 -14.07 -1.15 -20.87
CA LYS A 188 -14.75 -2.43 -21.07
C LYS A 188 -15.55 -2.44 -22.36
N TYR A 189 -16.33 -1.38 -22.62
CA TYR A 189 -17.14 -1.27 -23.83
C TYR A 189 -16.31 -1.01 -25.09
N ILE A 190 -15.33 -0.12 -25.04
CA ILE A 190 -14.43 0.18 -26.16
C ILE A 190 -13.68 -1.06 -26.63
N CYS A 191 -13.12 -1.81 -25.68
CA CYS A 191 -12.33 -3.01 -25.97
C CYS A 191 -13.19 -4.28 -26.09
N LYS A 192 -14.53 -4.18 -25.99
CA LYS A 192 -15.48 -5.30 -26.07
C LYS A 192 -15.12 -6.46 -25.13
N ILE A 193 -14.82 -6.13 -23.88
CA ILE A 193 -14.33 -7.09 -22.89
C ILE A 193 -15.50 -7.88 -22.29
N ASN A 194 -15.41 -9.22 -22.34
CA ASN A 194 -16.28 -10.12 -21.61
C ASN A 194 -15.66 -10.46 -20.24
N THR A 195 -16.30 -10.05 -19.16
CA THR A 195 -15.78 -10.25 -17.80
C THR A 195 -15.70 -11.71 -17.38
N ALA A 196 -16.55 -12.59 -17.93
CA ALA A 196 -16.49 -14.02 -17.65
C ALA A 196 -15.23 -14.69 -18.25
N ASP A 197 -14.85 -14.30 -19.48
CA ASP A 197 -13.64 -14.79 -20.13
C ASP A 197 -12.38 -14.28 -19.41
N GLU A 198 -12.42 -13.03 -18.91
CA GLU A 198 -11.32 -12.46 -18.12
C GLU A 198 -11.14 -13.19 -16.79
N GLU A 199 -12.23 -13.61 -16.15
CA GLU A 199 -12.17 -14.38 -14.91
C GLU A 199 -11.68 -15.81 -15.15
N ALA A 200 -12.07 -16.42 -16.26
CA ALA A 200 -11.54 -17.73 -16.70
C ALA A 200 -10.03 -17.67 -16.95
N GLN A 201 -9.55 -16.63 -17.64
CA GLN A 201 -8.12 -16.42 -17.87
C GLN A 201 -7.35 -16.29 -16.54
N LEU A 202 -7.86 -15.57 -15.55
CA LEU A 202 -7.22 -15.49 -14.22
C LEU A 202 -7.16 -16.84 -13.51
N ASN A 203 -8.16 -17.69 -13.70
CA ASN A 203 -8.15 -19.04 -13.14
C ASN A 203 -7.06 -19.90 -13.78
N GLU A 204 -6.84 -19.77 -15.10
CA GLU A 204 -5.77 -20.44 -15.83
C GLU A 204 -4.39 -19.90 -15.43
N GLU A 205 -4.23 -18.58 -15.28
CA GLU A 205 -2.99 -17.95 -14.83
C GLU A 205 -2.63 -18.34 -13.39
N ASP A 206 -3.61 -18.41 -12.47
CA ASP A 206 -3.43 -18.87 -11.10
C ASP A 206 -3.02 -20.36 -11.06
N ALA A 207 -3.58 -21.19 -11.96
CA ALA A 207 -3.18 -22.58 -12.11
C ALA A 207 -1.77 -22.73 -12.71
N ALA A 208 -1.34 -21.78 -13.54
CA ALA A 208 -0.02 -21.77 -14.18
C ALA A 208 1.09 -21.11 -13.33
N ASN A 209 0.77 -20.45 -12.20
CA ASN A 209 1.75 -19.74 -11.36
C ASN A 209 1.78 -20.25 -9.90
N PRO A 210 2.12 -21.52 -9.69
CA PRO A 210 1.98 -22.23 -8.42
C PRO A 210 3.14 -22.00 -7.43
N HIS A 211 4.10 -21.11 -7.71
CA HIS A 211 5.29 -20.93 -6.86
C HIS A 211 5.04 -20.24 -5.49
N ALA A 212 3.85 -19.68 -5.26
CA ALA A 212 3.54 -18.98 -4.01
C ALA A 212 2.73 -19.81 -3.02
N LYS A 213 1.95 -20.80 -3.48
CA LYS A 213 1.11 -21.61 -2.59
C LYS A 213 1.86 -22.82 -2.05
N ALA A 214 1.77 -23.05 -0.74
CA ALA A 214 2.28 -24.26 -0.12
C ALA A 214 1.32 -25.42 -0.38
N HIS A 215 1.82 -26.48 -0.99
CA HIS A 215 1.10 -27.73 -1.29
C HIS A 215 1.59 -28.84 -0.38
N ASN A 216 0.68 -29.63 0.17
CA ASN A 216 0.98 -30.79 1.01
C ASN A 216 0.73 -32.07 0.24
N MET A 217 1.66 -33.01 0.33
CA MET A 217 1.54 -34.34 -0.28
C MET A 217 1.98 -35.41 0.70
N HIS A 218 1.25 -36.52 0.73
CA HIS A 218 1.68 -37.74 1.37
C HIS A 218 2.29 -38.65 0.30
N LEU A 219 3.59 -38.86 0.36
CA LEU A 219 4.33 -39.62 -0.66
C LEU A 219 4.93 -40.88 -0.03
N ARG A 220 4.87 -42.00 -0.76
CA ARG A 220 5.64 -43.21 -0.42
C ARG A 220 6.89 -43.24 -1.24
N VAL A 221 8.01 -43.50 -0.59
CA VAL A 221 9.32 -43.65 -1.28
C VAL A 221 9.32 -44.99 -2.05
N GLU A 222 9.28 -44.88 -3.38
CA GLU A 222 9.42 -46.06 -4.27
C GLU A 222 10.71 -46.00 -5.08
N ASN A 223 11.32 -44.83 -5.22
CA ASN A 223 12.53 -44.67 -6.00
C ASN A 223 13.77 -45.19 -5.24
N ALA A 224 14.32 -46.31 -5.70
CA ALA A 224 15.52 -46.90 -5.12
C ALA A 224 16.75 -45.98 -5.12
N TYR A 225 16.80 -44.96 -5.98
CA TYR A 225 17.87 -43.97 -6.01
C TYR A 225 17.91 -43.06 -4.74
N ILE A 226 16.81 -42.97 -4.04
CA ILE A 226 16.71 -42.19 -2.78
C ILE A 226 17.21 -42.99 -1.57
N THR A 227 17.23 -44.29 -1.64
CA THR A 227 17.64 -45.20 -0.56
C THR A 227 19.02 -44.85 -0.02
N GLY A 228 19.12 -44.65 1.28
CA GLY A 228 20.36 -44.31 1.96
C GLY A 228 20.83 -42.85 1.80
N ARG A 229 20.13 -42.05 0.99
CA ARG A 229 20.40 -40.62 0.82
C ARG A 229 19.70 -39.77 1.88
N THR A 230 20.32 -38.67 2.21
CA THR A 230 19.78 -37.72 3.19
C THR A 230 18.76 -36.80 2.53
N LEU A 231 17.84 -36.21 3.33
CA LEU A 231 16.89 -35.20 2.87
C LEU A 231 17.61 -34.04 2.16
N ARG A 232 18.79 -33.68 2.63
CA ARG A 232 19.59 -32.63 2.01
C ARG A 232 20.05 -33.01 0.59
N GLU A 233 20.59 -34.22 0.42
CA GLU A 233 21.03 -34.72 -0.89
C GLU A 233 19.88 -34.85 -1.88
N VAL A 234 18.70 -35.27 -1.41
CA VAL A 234 17.48 -35.35 -2.23
C VAL A 234 17.04 -33.95 -2.67
N SER A 235 17.03 -32.97 -1.76
CA SER A 235 16.67 -31.57 -2.07
C SER A 235 17.67 -30.92 -3.03
N GLU A 236 18.99 -31.16 -2.83
CA GLU A 236 20.05 -30.65 -3.71
C GLU A 236 19.96 -31.26 -5.12
N PHE A 237 19.67 -32.56 -5.22
CA PHE A 237 19.51 -33.27 -6.49
C PHE A 237 18.28 -32.77 -7.26
N LEU A 238 17.16 -32.59 -6.60
CA LEU A 238 15.96 -32.03 -7.20
C LEU A 238 16.13 -30.56 -7.60
N ASN A 239 17.11 -29.85 -7.04
CA ASN A 239 17.29 -28.40 -7.13
C ASN A 239 16.00 -27.65 -6.80
N ARG A 240 15.29 -28.14 -5.78
CA ARG A 240 14.00 -27.60 -5.33
C ARG A 240 13.94 -27.57 -3.82
N ASP A 241 13.30 -26.53 -3.29
CA ASP A 241 13.08 -26.43 -1.85
C ASP A 241 11.90 -27.33 -1.43
N ILE A 242 12.18 -28.33 -0.61
CA ILE A 242 11.19 -29.22 0.01
C ILE A 242 11.31 -29.18 1.53
N VAL A 243 10.19 -29.24 2.23
CA VAL A 243 10.13 -29.45 3.67
C VAL A 243 9.43 -30.77 3.93
N CYS A 244 10.16 -31.76 4.44
CA CYS A 244 9.55 -32.97 4.93
C CYS A 244 9.08 -32.72 6.37
N SER A 245 7.77 -32.63 6.55
CA SER A 245 7.13 -32.30 7.83
C SER A 245 7.21 -33.47 8.81
N ARG A 246 6.96 -34.69 8.31
CA ARG A 246 6.95 -35.96 9.04
C ARG A 246 7.43 -37.09 8.15
N LEU A 247 8.02 -38.09 8.80
CA LEU A 247 8.48 -39.35 8.20
C LEU A 247 7.92 -40.50 9.02
N LEU A 248 7.21 -41.42 8.37
CA LEU A 248 6.90 -42.74 8.92
C LEU A 248 7.93 -43.74 8.40
N HIS A 249 8.78 -44.24 9.29
CA HIS A 249 9.80 -45.24 9.01
C HIS A 249 9.59 -46.45 9.95
N ASN A 250 9.44 -47.65 9.42
CA ASN A 250 9.23 -48.88 10.19
C ASN A 250 8.14 -48.79 11.28
N GLY A 251 7.06 -48.06 11.03
CA GLY A 251 5.95 -47.88 11.96
C GLY A 251 6.15 -46.77 13.00
N GLU A 252 7.29 -46.09 13.03
CA GLU A 252 7.55 -44.94 13.89
C GLU A 252 7.49 -43.62 13.12
N VAL A 253 6.77 -42.64 13.68
CA VAL A 253 6.69 -41.28 13.12
C VAL A 253 7.78 -40.43 13.72
N SER A 254 8.54 -39.75 12.88
CA SER A 254 9.62 -38.85 13.30
C SER A 254 9.62 -37.56 12.48
N ILE A 255 10.30 -36.52 13.00
CA ILE A 255 10.55 -35.28 12.26
C ILE A 255 11.92 -35.39 11.57
N PRO A 256 11.93 -35.50 10.24
CA PRO A 256 13.20 -35.64 9.54
C PRO A 256 14.00 -34.32 9.58
N ASN A 257 15.29 -34.45 9.72
CA ASN A 257 16.26 -33.36 9.62
C ASN A 257 17.12 -33.53 8.37
N SER A 258 18.03 -32.59 8.13
CA SER A 258 18.89 -32.61 6.93
C SER A 258 19.78 -33.85 6.78
N LYS A 259 19.97 -34.63 7.86
CA LYS A 259 20.80 -35.86 7.89
C LYS A 259 19.97 -37.13 7.91
N THR A 260 18.62 -37.04 8.00
CA THR A 260 17.74 -38.21 7.97
C THR A 260 17.83 -38.89 6.62
N LYS A 261 18.09 -40.20 6.64
CA LYS A 261 18.17 -41.04 5.44
C LYS A 261 16.81 -41.67 5.16
N PHE A 262 16.50 -41.83 3.91
CA PHE A 262 15.27 -42.45 3.45
C PHE A 262 15.50 -43.89 2.97
N GLU A 263 14.49 -44.72 3.12
CA GLU A 263 14.44 -46.08 2.61
C GLU A 263 13.18 -46.29 1.76
N VAL A 264 13.23 -47.29 0.87
CA VAL A 264 12.04 -47.67 0.09
C VAL A 264 10.97 -48.17 1.03
N GLY A 265 9.76 -47.66 0.85
CA GLY A 265 8.62 -47.97 1.72
C GLY A 265 8.35 -46.89 2.79
N ASP A 266 9.26 -45.95 3.01
CA ASP A 266 9.02 -44.80 3.89
C ASP A 266 7.85 -43.96 3.38
N GLU A 267 7.03 -43.46 4.30
CA GLU A 267 5.97 -42.51 3.97
C GLU A 267 6.30 -41.11 4.51
N LEU A 268 6.17 -40.12 3.63
CA LEU A 268 6.61 -38.75 3.87
C LEU A 268 5.42 -37.80 3.78
N LEU A 269 5.28 -36.90 4.74
CA LEU A 269 4.46 -35.71 4.59
C LEU A 269 5.36 -34.57 4.10
N VAL A 270 5.25 -34.27 2.81
CA VAL A 270 6.06 -33.25 2.12
C VAL A 270 5.26 -31.96 1.92
N VAL A 271 5.87 -30.84 2.21
CA VAL A 271 5.35 -29.51 1.88
C VAL A 271 6.31 -28.85 0.88
N CYS A 272 5.78 -28.42 -0.23
CA CYS A 272 6.53 -27.77 -1.31
C CYS A 272 5.73 -26.65 -1.95
N ALA A 273 6.33 -25.94 -2.91
CA ALA A 273 5.56 -25.08 -3.78
C ALA A 273 4.66 -25.92 -4.71
N GLU A 274 3.44 -25.49 -4.97
CA GLU A 274 2.47 -26.21 -5.81
C GLU A 274 3.04 -26.53 -7.23
N ALA A 275 3.88 -25.61 -7.78
CA ALA A 275 4.58 -25.81 -9.05
C ALA A 275 5.56 -26.99 -9.05
N ASP A 276 6.07 -27.33 -7.89
CA ASP A 276 7.10 -28.35 -7.75
C ASP A 276 6.52 -29.73 -7.43
N ALA A 277 5.22 -29.77 -7.10
CA ALA A 277 4.53 -30.95 -6.62
C ALA A 277 4.67 -32.16 -7.55
N GLU A 278 4.35 -32.02 -8.83
CA GLU A 278 4.43 -33.10 -9.81
C GLU A 278 5.86 -33.60 -10.03
N ALA A 279 6.85 -32.71 -10.06
CA ALA A 279 8.25 -33.10 -10.19
C ALA A 279 8.76 -33.86 -8.96
N ILE A 280 8.34 -33.43 -7.77
CA ILE A 280 8.69 -34.08 -6.49
C ILE A 280 8.02 -35.45 -6.41
N LYS A 281 6.74 -35.55 -6.77
CA LYS A 281 5.99 -36.80 -6.81
C LYS A 281 6.61 -37.80 -7.80
N ALA A 282 6.95 -37.36 -9.01
CA ALA A 282 7.60 -38.20 -10.02
C ALA A 282 8.97 -38.72 -9.57
N PHE A 283 9.69 -37.99 -8.73
CA PHE A 283 11.01 -38.37 -8.25
C PHE A 283 10.97 -39.22 -6.96
N ILE A 284 10.08 -38.93 -6.00
CA ILE A 284 10.02 -39.65 -4.73
C ILE A 284 9.17 -40.91 -4.85
N GLY A 285 7.96 -40.80 -5.40
CA GLY A 285 7.01 -41.88 -5.56
C GLY A 285 5.56 -41.40 -5.45
N PRO A 286 4.59 -42.32 -5.53
CA PRO A 286 3.18 -41.99 -5.61
C PRO A 286 2.64 -41.36 -4.33
N GLU A 287 1.58 -40.59 -4.48
CA GLU A 287 0.80 -40.05 -3.40
C GLU A 287 -0.05 -41.16 -2.78
N VAL A 288 -0.07 -41.23 -1.45
CA VAL A 288 -0.78 -42.24 -0.66
C VAL A 288 -1.71 -41.57 0.36
N GLU A 289 -2.81 -42.25 0.70
CA GLU A 289 -3.63 -41.81 1.84
C GLU A 289 -2.95 -42.21 3.14
N ALA A 290 -2.60 -41.22 3.96
CA ALA A 290 -1.90 -41.43 5.23
C ALA A 290 -2.88 -41.31 6.40
N GLU A 291 -3.45 -42.41 6.81
CA GLU A 291 -4.32 -42.47 8.01
C GLU A 291 -3.50 -42.26 9.31
N TRP A 292 -2.22 -42.59 9.29
CA TRP A 292 -1.30 -42.47 10.43
C TRP A 292 -1.05 -41.03 10.89
N ASP A 293 -1.33 -40.04 10.09
CA ASP A 293 -1.10 -38.63 10.42
C ASP A 293 -2.01 -38.12 11.55
N ARG A 294 -3.18 -38.70 11.71
CA ARG A 294 -4.15 -38.35 12.77
C ARG A 294 -4.03 -39.21 14.04
N GLU A 295 -3.91 -40.51 13.90
CA GLU A 295 -3.93 -41.44 15.05
C GLU A 295 -2.63 -41.42 15.86
N LYS A 296 -1.46 -41.24 15.22
CA LYS A 296 -0.16 -41.28 15.93
C LYS A 296 0.30 -39.93 16.48
N ASP A 297 -0.30 -38.81 16.06
CA ASP A 297 -0.05 -37.50 16.67
C ASP A 297 -0.45 -37.44 18.15
N GLU A 298 -1.51 -38.15 18.54
CA GLU A 298 -1.96 -38.23 19.93
C GLU A 298 -0.98 -39.03 20.82
N VAL A 299 -0.30 -40.02 20.25
CA VAL A 299 0.65 -40.88 21.01
C VAL A 299 2.02 -40.23 21.19
N GLN A 300 2.48 -39.43 20.22
CA GLN A 300 3.81 -38.82 20.25
C GLN A 300 3.82 -37.33 20.62
N HIS A 301 2.65 -36.75 20.97
CA HIS A 301 2.50 -35.32 21.31
C HIS A 301 3.07 -34.36 20.25
N PHE A 302 2.98 -34.72 18.97
CA PHE A 302 3.29 -33.79 17.88
C PHE A 302 2.15 -32.78 17.72
N VAL A 303 2.52 -31.52 17.76
CA VAL A 303 1.59 -30.40 17.57
C VAL A 303 1.96 -29.58 16.34
N SER A 304 0.93 -29.09 15.67
CA SER A 304 1.07 -28.08 14.63
C SER A 304 0.51 -26.77 15.15
N ARG A 305 1.37 -25.76 15.31
CA ARG A 305 0.97 -24.49 15.93
C ARG A 305 1.42 -23.29 15.11
N ARG A 306 0.54 -22.31 14.97
CA ARG A 306 0.90 -21.02 14.40
C ARG A 306 1.54 -20.15 15.48
N ILE A 307 2.81 -19.75 15.25
CA ILE A 307 3.61 -18.91 16.12
C ILE A 307 3.81 -17.55 15.44
N ILE A 308 3.63 -16.47 16.19
CA ILE A 308 3.80 -15.11 15.67
C ILE A 308 5.22 -14.63 15.99
N VAL A 309 5.93 -14.15 14.98
CA VAL A 309 7.25 -13.53 15.14
C VAL A 309 7.08 -12.15 15.76
N THR A 310 7.45 -11.97 17.02
CA THR A 310 7.26 -10.71 17.75
C THR A 310 8.55 -10.14 18.32
N ARG A 311 9.65 -10.91 18.34
CA ARG A 311 10.94 -10.41 18.80
C ARG A 311 11.64 -9.63 17.70
N PRO A 312 12.08 -8.39 17.97
CA PRO A 312 12.80 -7.55 17.00
C PRO A 312 14.08 -8.19 16.48
N GLU A 313 14.75 -9.00 17.30
CA GLU A 313 16.00 -9.67 16.95
C GLU A 313 15.83 -10.74 15.86
N MET A 314 14.60 -11.19 15.61
CA MET A 314 14.26 -12.13 14.54
C MET A 314 14.04 -11.46 13.21
N ASN A 315 13.79 -10.15 13.22
CA ASN A 315 13.52 -9.40 12.00
C ASN A 315 14.73 -9.44 11.06
N GLY A 316 14.52 -9.90 9.82
CA GLY A 316 15.58 -10.02 8.81
C GLY A 316 16.47 -11.25 8.89
N LYS A 317 16.34 -12.10 9.93
CA LYS A 317 17.03 -13.39 9.93
C LYS A 317 16.42 -14.33 8.90
N THR A 318 17.22 -15.14 8.23
CA THR A 318 16.71 -16.14 7.29
C THR A 318 16.30 -17.41 8.04
N LEU A 319 15.26 -18.08 7.53
CA LEU A 319 14.79 -19.36 8.07
C LEU A 319 15.92 -20.39 8.12
N GLY A 320 16.77 -20.47 7.09
CA GLY A 320 17.89 -21.39 7.04
C GLY A 320 18.95 -21.18 8.13
N LYS A 321 19.18 -19.92 8.56
CA LYS A 321 20.15 -19.60 9.66
C LYS A 321 19.64 -20.00 11.04
N MET A 322 18.34 -20.22 11.19
CA MET A 322 17.76 -20.61 12.50
C MET A 322 17.90 -22.09 12.79
N HIS A 323 18.18 -22.93 11.77
CA HIS A 323 18.40 -24.37 11.92
C HIS A 323 17.30 -25.08 12.73
N PHE A 324 16.03 -24.76 12.51
CA PHE A 324 14.90 -25.24 13.32
C PHE A 324 14.85 -26.75 13.47
N SER A 325 15.06 -27.49 12.38
CA SER A 325 14.99 -28.97 12.40
C SER A 325 16.17 -29.60 13.14
N SER A 326 17.38 -29.04 13.02
CA SER A 326 18.58 -29.64 13.63
C SER A 326 18.84 -29.17 15.07
N VAL A 327 18.42 -27.96 15.44
CA VAL A 327 18.65 -27.37 16.77
C VAL A 327 17.45 -27.56 17.69
N TYR A 328 16.24 -27.41 17.15
CA TYR A 328 15.01 -27.43 17.94
C TYR A 328 14.13 -28.64 17.67
N GLY A 329 14.46 -29.50 16.71
CA GLY A 329 13.66 -30.67 16.35
C GLY A 329 12.25 -30.33 15.87
N VAL A 330 12.09 -29.19 15.19
CA VAL A 330 10.79 -28.76 14.62
C VAL A 330 10.97 -28.33 13.19
N ASN A 331 9.92 -28.46 12.39
CA ASN A 331 9.91 -27.96 11.01
C ASN A 331 8.96 -26.78 10.88
N VAL A 332 9.40 -25.74 10.15
CA VAL A 332 8.57 -24.60 9.73
C VAL A 332 8.11 -24.87 8.33
N THR A 333 6.81 -25.03 8.14
CA THR A 333 6.23 -25.45 6.86
C THR A 333 5.67 -24.29 6.05
N ARG A 334 5.15 -23.26 6.72
CA ARG A 334 4.51 -22.08 6.08
C ARG A 334 4.84 -20.81 6.84
N ILE A 335 4.88 -19.70 6.09
CA ILE A 335 4.93 -18.35 6.62
C ILE A 335 3.70 -17.63 6.12
N SER A 336 2.83 -17.18 7.03
CA SER A 336 1.68 -16.32 6.68
C SER A 336 2.06 -14.87 6.88
N ARG A 337 2.06 -14.10 5.80
CA ARG A 337 2.36 -12.67 5.77
C ARG A 337 1.21 -11.93 5.12
N GLN A 338 0.61 -10.96 5.83
CA GLN A 338 -0.53 -10.18 5.36
C GLN A 338 -1.72 -11.05 4.85
N GLY A 339 -1.93 -12.21 5.47
CA GLY A 339 -3.00 -13.13 5.12
C GLY A 339 -2.67 -14.16 4.05
N MET A 340 -1.54 -14.05 3.36
CA MET A 340 -1.08 -15.01 2.36
C MET A 340 -0.15 -16.05 2.99
N ASP A 341 -0.47 -17.33 2.81
CA ASP A 341 0.37 -18.44 3.21
C ASP A 341 1.38 -18.74 2.09
N ILE A 342 2.67 -18.55 2.39
CA ILE A 342 3.78 -18.83 1.48
C ILE A 342 4.60 -20.02 1.99
N PHE A 343 5.17 -20.76 1.07
CA PHE A 343 6.09 -21.85 1.40
C PHE A 343 7.31 -21.34 2.17
N ALA A 344 7.70 -22.03 3.25
CA ALA A 344 8.79 -21.64 4.12
C ALA A 344 10.17 -22.08 3.60
N GLY A 345 10.63 -21.51 2.49
CA GLY A 345 11.95 -21.78 1.90
C GLY A 345 13.11 -21.24 2.77
N ARG A 346 14.29 -21.86 2.65
CA ARG A 346 15.50 -21.54 3.48
C ARG A 346 15.94 -20.08 3.39
N ASN A 347 15.73 -19.43 2.27
CA ASN A 347 16.15 -18.05 2.00
C ASN A 347 15.13 -17.00 2.43
N HIS A 348 13.97 -17.40 2.94
CA HIS A 348 12.97 -16.47 3.42
C HIS A 348 13.42 -15.76 4.70
N HIS A 349 13.26 -14.44 4.71
CA HIS A 349 13.58 -13.61 5.86
C HIS A 349 12.32 -13.44 6.71
N PHE A 350 12.48 -13.61 8.02
CA PHE A 350 11.40 -13.28 8.97
C PHE A 350 11.18 -11.79 9.05
N HIS A 351 9.92 -11.42 9.14
CA HIS A 351 9.50 -10.09 9.51
C HIS A 351 8.69 -10.16 10.80
N VAL A 352 8.85 -9.16 11.65
CA VAL A 352 7.98 -9.02 12.83
C VAL A 352 6.53 -8.93 12.33
N GLY A 353 5.64 -9.74 12.92
CA GLY A 353 4.26 -9.89 12.47
C GLY A 353 3.98 -11.10 11.58
N ASP A 354 5.01 -11.77 11.05
CA ASP A 354 4.81 -13.03 10.33
C ASP A 354 4.23 -14.09 11.28
N LYS A 355 3.30 -14.90 10.76
CA LYS A 355 2.81 -16.10 11.43
C LYS A 355 3.47 -17.30 10.78
N ILE A 356 4.25 -18.06 11.54
CA ILE A 356 4.89 -19.28 11.06
C ILE A 356 4.13 -20.51 11.55
N LEU A 357 3.92 -21.49 10.67
CA LEU A 357 3.36 -22.79 11.03
C LEU A 357 4.51 -23.73 11.40
N VAL A 358 4.58 -24.07 12.67
CA VAL A 358 5.65 -24.91 13.24
C VAL A 358 5.05 -26.27 13.62
N VAL A 359 5.72 -27.33 13.21
CA VAL A 359 5.33 -28.73 13.47
C VAL A 359 6.45 -29.42 14.26
N GLY A 360 6.09 -30.06 15.37
CA GLY A 360 7.04 -30.78 16.21
C GLY A 360 6.48 -31.21 17.56
N PRO A 361 7.33 -31.83 18.41
CA PRO A 361 6.97 -32.11 19.80
C PRO A 361 6.55 -30.82 20.52
N GLU A 362 5.51 -30.90 21.35
CA GLU A 362 4.92 -29.73 21.98
C GLU A 362 5.93 -28.89 22.77
N GLU A 363 6.83 -29.56 23.52
CA GLU A 363 7.87 -28.87 24.27
C GLU A 363 8.80 -28.04 23.36
N ASN A 364 9.19 -28.60 22.23
CA ASN A 364 10.06 -27.94 21.26
C ASN A 364 9.36 -26.78 20.55
N VAL A 365 8.08 -26.96 20.22
CA VAL A 365 7.23 -25.90 19.64
C VAL A 365 7.09 -24.75 20.64
N ASN A 366 6.92 -25.04 21.93
CA ASN A 366 6.89 -24.02 22.98
C ASN A 366 8.22 -23.25 23.09
N ARG A 367 9.38 -23.94 23.01
CA ARG A 367 10.70 -23.27 22.98
C ARG A 367 10.84 -22.35 21.77
N VAL A 368 10.40 -22.79 20.61
CA VAL A 368 10.41 -21.94 19.41
C VAL A 368 9.45 -20.75 19.57
N ALA A 369 8.28 -20.94 20.18
CA ALA A 369 7.37 -19.85 20.48
C ALA A 369 8.01 -18.79 21.40
N GLU A 370 8.76 -19.19 22.42
CA GLU A 370 9.51 -18.26 23.29
C GLU A 370 10.59 -17.50 22.52
N ILE A 371 11.36 -18.19 21.66
CA ILE A 371 12.41 -17.57 20.84
C ILE A 371 11.81 -16.57 19.85
N MET A 372 10.69 -16.89 19.22
CA MET A 372 9.98 -16.01 18.30
C MET A 372 9.23 -14.89 19.03
N GLY A 373 8.98 -15.06 20.32
CA GLY A 373 8.28 -14.13 21.19
C GLY A 373 6.79 -14.39 21.32
N ASN A 374 6.12 -14.89 20.29
CA ASN A 374 4.72 -15.33 20.22
C ASN A 374 3.72 -14.54 21.09
N SER A 375 3.90 -13.22 21.19
CA SER A 375 3.13 -12.35 22.07
C SER A 375 2.34 -11.32 21.28
N VAL A 376 1.04 -11.53 21.12
CA VAL A 376 0.13 -10.56 20.49
C VAL A 376 0.17 -9.21 21.24
N LYS A 377 0.35 -9.22 22.56
CA LYS A 377 0.49 -7.99 23.36
C LYS A 377 1.69 -7.14 22.93
N ARG A 378 2.83 -7.77 22.58
CA ARG A 378 4.01 -7.04 22.09
C ARG A 378 3.80 -6.43 20.71
N LEU A 379 3.02 -7.10 19.85
CA LEU A 379 2.65 -6.55 18.54
C LEU A 379 1.68 -5.37 18.66
N ASN A 380 0.85 -5.36 19.70
CA ASN A 380 -0.12 -4.29 19.93
C ASN A 380 0.50 -3.03 20.55
N ALA A 381 1.75 -3.08 21.00
CA ALA A 381 2.47 -1.90 21.49
C ALA A 381 3.20 -1.23 20.31
N PRO A 382 2.68 -0.09 19.77
CA PRO A 382 3.33 0.60 18.66
C PRO A 382 4.66 1.19 19.11
N ASN A 383 5.69 1.07 18.28
CA ASN A 383 6.97 1.73 18.53
C ASN A 383 6.92 3.19 18.06
N ILE A 384 6.36 4.05 18.92
CA ILE A 384 6.19 5.48 18.63
C ILE A 384 7.56 6.15 18.39
N ALA A 385 8.60 5.74 19.11
CA ALA A 385 9.94 6.32 18.95
C ALA A 385 10.48 6.15 17.52
N THR A 386 10.31 4.99 16.91
CA THR A 386 10.73 4.75 15.51
C THR A 386 10.00 5.66 14.53
N ILE A 387 8.69 5.91 14.76
CA ILE A 387 7.90 6.79 13.92
C ILE A 387 8.44 8.23 14.00
N PHE A 388 8.62 8.77 15.21
CA PHE A 388 9.06 10.15 15.40
C PHE A 388 10.53 10.37 14.99
N VAL A 389 11.42 9.40 15.22
CA VAL A 389 12.80 9.44 14.70
C VAL A 389 12.79 9.44 13.17
N GLY A 390 11.95 8.62 12.56
CA GLY A 390 11.81 8.60 11.11
C GLY A 390 11.25 9.92 10.54
N ILE A 391 10.26 10.50 11.18
CA ILE A 391 9.71 11.82 10.82
C ILE A 391 10.80 12.89 10.96
N MET A 392 11.55 12.91 12.06
CA MET A 392 12.64 13.87 12.28
C MET A 392 13.69 13.78 11.16
N VAL A 393 14.17 12.58 10.85
CA VAL A 393 15.13 12.36 9.77
C VAL A 393 14.51 12.74 8.41
N GLY A 394 13.24 12.45 8.22
CA GLY A 394 12.48 12.80 7.01
C GLY A 394 12.39 14.31 6.79
N ILE A 395 12.09 15.08 7.84
CA ILE A 395 12.03 16.55 7.77
C ILE A 395 13.42 17.13 7.48
N ILE A 396 14.47 16.65 8.16
CA ILE A 396 15.85 17.08 7.90
C ILE A 396 16.22 16.81 6.44
N PHE A 397 15.97 15.58 5.95
CA PHE A 397 16.26 15.20 4.57
C PHE A 397 15.43 16.02 3.56
N GLY A 398 14.16 16.25 3.83
CA GLY A 398 13.27 17.04 2.99
C GLY A 398 13.65 18.53 2.92
N SER A 399 14.29 19.04 3.97
CA SER A 399 14.74 20.43 4.06
C SER A 399 16.07 20.70 3.35
N LEU A 400 16.79 19.65 2.90
CA LEU A 400 18.05 19.80 2.18
C LEU A 400 17.83 20.55 0.86
N PRO A 401 18.54 21.67 0.61
CA PRO A 401 18.43 22.40 -0.64
C PRO A 401 19.29 21.73 -1.72
N PHE A 402 18.66 21.29 -2.81
CA PHE A 402 19.34 20.79 -4.00
C PHE A 402 19.44 21.92 -5.04
N ALA A 403 20.63 22.45 -5.26
CA ALA A 403 20.85 23.43 -6.29
C ALA A 403 20.83 22.76 -7.67
N ILE A 404 19.86 23.11 -8.51
CA ILE A 404 19.78 22.66 -9.90
C ILE A 404 20.12 23.83 -10.79
N PRO A 405 21.11 23.71 -11.72
CA PRO A 405 21.44 24.78 -12.65
C PRO A 405 20.22 25.22 -13.45
N GLY A 406 19.95 26.54 -13.47
CA GLY A 406 18.81 27.12 -14.19
C GLY A 406 17.54 27.31 -13.35
N MET A 407 17.53 26.91 -12.07
CA MET A 407 16.42 27.20 -11.17
C MET A 407 16.69 28.44 -10.31
N PRO A 408 15.71 29.35 -10.18
CA PRO A 408 15.84 30.54 -9.35
C PRO A 408 15.86 30.23 -7.84
N VAL A 409 15.31 29.10 -7.43
CA VAL A 409 15.22 28.64 -6.02
C VAL A 409 15.71 27.20 -5.93
N PRO A 410 16.52 26.84 -4.90
CA PRO A 410 16.92 25.45 -4.71
C PRO A 410 15.71 24.52 -4.52
N LEU A 411 15.71 23.39 -5.21
CA LEU A 411 14.70 22.35 -5.04
C LEU A 411 14.84 21.74 -3.63
N LYS A 412 13.75 21.66 -2.89
CA LYS A 412 13.65 20.91 -1.62
C LYS A 412 12.58 19.84 -1.79
N LEU A 413 12.81 18.67 -1.22
CA LEU A 413 11.77 17.62 -1.20
C LEU A 413 10.61 17.97 -0.26
N GLY A 414 10.84 18.91 0.64
CA GLY A 414 9.88 19.48 1.55
C GLY A 414 9.36 18.52 2.63
N ILE A 415 8.38 19.00 3.38
CA ILE A 415 7.77 18.24 4.51
C ILE A 415 6.88 17.09 4.05
N ALA A 416 6.54 17.01 2.76
CA ALA A 416 5.81 15.87 2.18
C ALA A 416 6.78 14.83 1.58
N GLY A 417 7.72 15.26 0.74
CA GLY A 417 8.61 14.35 -0.01
C GLY A 417 9.69 13.70 0.85
N GLY A 418 10.31 14.46 1.74
CA GLY A 418 11.36 13.95 2.63
C GLY A 418 10.88 12.83 3.55
N PRO A 419 9.83 13.04 4.35
CA PRO A 419 9.26 12.00 5.20
C PRO A 419 8.77 10.77 4.43
N LEU A 420 8.21 10.93 3.22
CA LEU A 420 7.80 9.81 2.37
C LEU A 420 8.99 8.92 2.01
N ILE A 421 10.08 9.51 1.49
CA ILE A 421 11.26 8.75 1.07
C ILE A 421 11.89 8.02 2.24
N ILE A 422 12.09 8.72 3.36
CA ILE A 422 12.67 8.12 4.57
C ILE A 422 11.76 7.01 5.11
N ALA A 423 10.45 7.18 5.10
CA ALA A 423 9.51 6.15 5.52
C ALA A 423 9.56 4.91 4.62
N ILE A 424 9.66 5.07 3.29
CA ILE A 424 9.84 3.97 2.34
C ILE A 424 11.15 3.21 2.63
N LEU A 425 12.25 3.94 2.85
CA LEU A 425 13.55 3.35 3.16
C LEU A 425 13.54 2.62 4.51
N ILE A 426 12.95 3.21 5.54
CA ILE A 426 12.79 2.59 6.86
C ILE A 426 11.88 1.37 6.75
N GLY A 427 10.77 1.45 6.04
CA GLY A 427 9.85 0.31 5.82
C GLY A 427 10.56 -0.89 5.17
N ARG A 428 11.50 -0.64 4.26
CA ARG A 428 12.26 -1.70 3.57
C ARG A 428 13.52 -2.15 4.31
N PHE A 429 14.31 -1.20 4.81
CA PHE A 429 15.66 -1.45 5.32
C PHE A 429 15.78 -1.26 6.83
N GLY A 430 14.73 -0.82 7.52
CA GLY A 430 14.75 -0.50 8.95
C GLY A 430 15.21 -1.66 9.83
N TYR A 431 14.96 -2.91 9.41
CA TYR A 431 15.46 -4.10 10.10
C TYR A 431 17.01 -4.15 10.19
N ARG A 432 17.74 -3.60 9.20
CA ARG A 432 19.21 -3.54 9.22
C ARG A 432 19.72 -2.58 10.28
N MET A 433 18.93 -1.54 10.57
CA MET A 433 19.23 -0.52 11.58
C MET A 433 18.63 -0.86 12.95
N LYS A 434 18.11 -2.08 13.14
CA LYS A 434 17.40 -2.53 14.35
C LYS A 434 16.17 -1.67 14.69
N LEU A 435 15.65 -0.91 13.72
CA LEU A 435 14.42 -0.15 13.88
C LEU A 435 13.23 -1.10 13.73
N VAL A 436 12.38 -1.15 14.75
CA VAL A 436 11.13 -1.91 14.69
C VAL A 436 10.09 -1.05 13.98
N THR A 437 9.89 -1.34 12.69
CA THR A 437 8.93 -0.62 11.83
C THR A 437 7.54 -1.22 11.90
N TYR A 438 7.37 -2.31 12.65
CA TYR A 438 6.08 -2.97 12.78
C TYR A 438 5.13 -2.09 13.60
N THR A 439 4.09 -1.63 12.94
CA THR A 439 2.85 -1.16 13.56
C THR A 439 1.73 -2.10 13.14
N THR A 440 0.75 -2.35 14.01
CA THR A 440 -0.43 -3.09 13.57
C THR A 440 -1.07 -2.35 12.40
N THR A 441 -1.65 -3.07 11.45
CA THR A 441 -2.33 -2.46 10.29
C THR A 441 -3.38 -1.43 10.74
N SER A 442 -4.11 -1.75 11.83
CA SER A 442 -5.10 -0.83 12.41
C SER A 442 -4.47 0.45 12.97
N ALA A 443 -3.33 0.37 13.69
CA ALA A 443 -2.65 1.54 14.21
C ALA A 443 -2.09 2.41 13.09
N ASN A 444 -1.50 1.79 12.06
CA ASN A 444 -1.01 2.50 10.87
C ASN A 444 -2.16 3.23 10.16
N MET A 445 -3.26 2.53 9.88
CA MET A 445 -4.45 3.13 9.26
C MET A 445 -5.01 4.28 10.09
N MET A 446 -5.13 4.11 11.42
CA MET A 446 -5.64 5.15 12.31
C MET A 446 -4.77 6.40 12.29
N LEU A 447 -3.44 6.27 12.42
CA LEU A 447 -2.51 7.41 12.37
C LEU A 447 -2.53 8.10 11.00
N ARG A 448 -2.59 7.32 9.93
CA ARG A 448 -2.73 7.84 8.56
C ARG A 448 -4.02 8.65 8.41
N GLU A 449 -5.15 8.11 8.86
CA GLU A 449 -6.44 8.80 8.77
C GLU A 449 -6.49 10.05 9.65
N ILE A 450 -5.95 10.02 10.87
CA ILE A 450 -5.82 11.21 11.72
C ILE A 450 -5.02 12.30 11.02
N GLY A 451 -3.86 11.97 10.46
CA GLY A 451 -3.06 12.91 9.69
C GLY A 451 -3.83 13.50 8.50
N LEU A 452 -4.52 12.64 7.75
CA LEU A 452 -5.31 13.04 6.59
C LEU A 452 -6.47 13.99 6.94
N VAL A 453 -7.27 13.67 7.97
CA VAL A 453 -8.42 14.51 8.33
C VAL A 453 -8.00 15.85 8.91
N LEU A 454 -6.89 15.91 9.67
CA LEU A 454 -6.31 17.16 10.17
C LEU A 454 -5.84 18.04 9.00
N PHE A 455 -5.13 17.46 8.03
CA PHE A 455 -4.70 18.16 6.82
C PHE A 455 -5.91 18.71 6.04
N LEU A 456 -6.89 17.86 5.73
CA LEU A 456 -8.05 18.23 4.92
C LEU A 456 -8.94 19.27 5.62
N ALA A 457 -9.16 19.17 6.93
CA ALA A 457 -9.91 20.16 7.70
C ALA A 457 -9.23 21.53 7.64
N SER A 458 -7.91 21.58 7.89
CA SER A 458 -7.14 22.83 7.84
C SER A 458 -7.19 23.47 6.45
N VAL A 459 -6.94 22.68 5.41
CA VAL A 459 -6.97 23.14 4.02
C VAL A 459 -8.38 23.64 3.65
N GLY A 460 -9.43 22.92 4.06
CA GLY A 460 -10.82 23.30 3.81
C GLY A 460 -11.21 24.60 4.49
N ILE A 461 -10.92 24.75 5.79
CA ILE A 461 -11.22 25.97 6.56
C ILE A 461 -10.53 27.18 5.92
N LYS A 462 -9.24 27.07 5.56
CA LYS A 462 -8.50 28.16 4.89
C LYS A 462 -9.08 28.52 3.52
N ALA A 463 -9.52 27.52 2.74
CA ALA A 463 -10.06 27.73 1.42
C ALA A 463 -11.49 28.32 1.42
N GLY A 464 -12.23 28.11 2.50
CA GLY A 464 -13.66 28.44 2.58
C GLY A 464 -13.98 29.92 2.41
N ALA A 465 -13.14 30.81 2.91
CA ALA A 465 -13.36 32.26 2.86
C ALA A 465 -13.50 32.82 1.44
N GLY A 466 -12.80 32.24 0.44
CA GLY A 466 -12.84 32.68 -0.96
C GLY A 466 -13.49 31.68 -1.90
N PHE A 467 -14.05 30.58 -1.41
CA PHE A 467 -14.54 29.49 -2.24
C PHE A 467 -15.72 29.92 -3.13
N TRP A 468 -16.69 30.61 -2.54
CA TRP A 468 -17.90 31.04 -3.26
C TRP A 468 -17.56 31.96 -4.42
N ASP A 469 -16.75 32.98 -4.18
CA ASP A 469 -16.36 33.95 -5.20
C ASP A 469 -15.52 33.30 -6.32
N THR A 470 -14.60 32.43 -5.94
CA THR A 470 -13.71 31.76 -6.90
C THR A 470 -14.42 30.69 -7.74
N VAL A 471 -15.29 29.91 -7.11
CA VAL A 471 -15.86 28.70 -7.73
C VAL A 471 -17.25 28.93 -8.29
N VAL A 472 -18.11 29.66 -7.54
CA VAL A 472 -19.52 29.85 -7.93
C VAL A 472 -19.70 31.07 -8.82
N GLN A 473 -19.03 32.18 -8.48
CA GLN A 473 -19.08 33.41 -9.27
C GLN A 473 -17.98 33.51 -10.35
N GLY A 474 -16.88 32.77 -10.17
CA GLY A 474 -15.76 32.73 -11.10
C GLY A 474 -15.82 31.56 -12.10
N ASP A 475 -14.66 31.08 -12.52
CA ASP A 475 -14.48 30.05 -13.55
C ASP A 475 -14.62 28.59 -13.02
N GLY A 476 -15.30 28.37 -11.90
CA GLY A 476 -15.40 27.06 -11.25
C GLY A 476 -15.85 25.93 -12.16
N LEU A 477 -16.86 26.17 -13.01
CA LEU A 477 -17.33 25.18 -14.00
C LEU A 477 -16.26 24.81 -15.03
N LYS A 478 -15.38 25.75 -15.41
CA LYS A 478 -14.25 25.45 -16.30
C LYS A 478 -13.26 24.52 -15.62
N TYR A 479 -12.94 24.77 -14.32
CA TYR A 479 -12.08 23.87 -13.53
C TYR A 479 -12.67 22.48 -13.38
N VAL A 480 -13.98 22.37 -13.15
CA VAL A 480 -14.70 21.09 -13.12
C VAL A 480 -14.56 20.34 -14.44
N GLY A 481 -14.82 21.02 -15.57
CA GLY A 481 -14.68 20.45 -16.91
C GLY A 481 -13.25 20.01 -17.24
N CYS A 482 -12.27 20.86 -16.94
CA CYS A 482 -10.86 20.54 -17.11
C CYS A 482 -10.44 19.36 -16.23
N GLY A 483 -10.88 19.31 -14.97
CA GLY A 483 -10.64 18.17 -14.07
C GLY A 483 -11.18 16.87 -14.66
N PHE A 484 -12.36 16.88 -15.23
CA PHE A 484 -12.94 15.72 -15.91
C PHE A 484 -12.10 15.26 -17.11
N LEU A 485 -11.62 16.18 -17.95
CA LEU A 485 -10.73 15.86 -19.06
C LEU A 485 -9.38 15.30 -18.59
N ILE A 486 -8.78 15.89 -17.54
CA ILE A 486 -7.54 15.42 -16.92
C ILE A 486 -7.70 13.99 -16.38
N THR A 487 -8.88 13.63 -15.88
CA THR A 487 -9.16 12.27 -15.41
C THR A 487 -9.34 11.31 -16.57
N ILE A 488 -10.23 11.60 -17.50
CA ILE A 488 -10.73 10.62 -18.49
C ILE A 488 -9.73 10.38 -19.60
N ILE A 489 -9.14 11.41 -20.18
CA ILE A 489 -8.29 11.27 -21.37
C ILE A 489 -7.11 10.33 -21.12
N PRO A 490 -6.30 10.51 -20.06
CA PRO A 490 -5.17 9.61 -19.80
C PRO A 490 -5.60 8.18 -19.45
N ILE A 491 -6.72 8.01 -18.72
CA ILE A 491 -7.26 6.68 -18.39
C ILE A 491 -7.63 5.92 -19.65
N LEU A 492 -8.36 6.54 -20.57
CA LEU A 492 -8.78 5.89 -21.80
C LEU A 492 -7.58 5.52 -22.67
N ILE A 493 -6.61 6.43 -22.82
CA ILE A 493 -5.42 6.18 -23.63
C ILE A 493 -4.59 5.02 -23.03
N ILE A 494 -4.21 5.16 -21.76
CA ILE A 494 -3.31 4.18 -21.11
C ILE A 494 -4.01 2.84 -20.88
N GLY A 495 -5.29 2.86 -20.47
CA GLY A 495 -6.05 1.63 -20.27
C GLY A 495 -6.26 0.86 -21.59
N THR A 496 -6.53 1.56 -22.69
CA THR A 496 -6.64 0.94 -24.02
C THR A 496 -5.29 0.39 -24.50
N ILE A 497 -4.19 1.12 -24.29
CA ILE A 497 -2.83 0.64 -24.61
C ILE A 497 -2.49 -0.60 -23.77
N ALA A 498 -2.79 -0.58 -22.47
CA ALA A 498 -2.59 -1.71 -21.56
C ALA A 498 -3.33 -2.95 -22.06
N ARG A 499 -4.55 -2.79 -22.56
CA ARG A 499 -5.36 -3.89 -23.11
C ARG A 499 -4.89 -4.37 -24.47
N LEU A 500 -4.79 -3.46 -25.44
CA LEU A 500 -4.56 -3.85 -26.84
C LEU A 500 -3.11 -4.21 -27.14
N LYS A 501 -2.14 -3.47 -26.59
CA LYS A 501 -0.71 -3.68 -26.84
C LYS A 501 -0.10 -4.70 -25.88
N PHE A 502 -0.37 -4.56 -24.58
CA PHE A 502 0.24 -5.40 -23.56
C PHE A 502 -0.62 -6.59 -23.14
N LYS A 503 -1.88 -6.65 -23.59
CA LYS A 503 -2.82 -7.75 -23.36
C LYS A 503 -3.04 -8.07 -21.87
N PHE A 504 -2.92 -7.08 -20.99
CA PHE A 504 -3.22 -7.29 -19.59
C PHE A 504 -4.68 -7.65 -19.37
N ASN A 505 -4.93 -8.51 -18.40
CA ASN A 505 -6.27 -8.83 -17.94
C ASN A 505 -6.99 -7.56 -17.48
N TYR A 506 -8.27 -7.45 -17.77
CA TYR A 506 -9.07 -6.26 -17.47
C TYR A 506 -9.09 -5.91 -15.99
N PHE A 507 -9.20 -6.89 -15.11
CA PHE A 507 -9.23 -6.65 -13.67
C PHE A 507 -7.87 -6.14 -13.15
N THR A 508 -6.77 -6.60 -13.73
CA THR A 508 -5.43 -6.05 -13.47
C THR A 508 -5.32 -4.59 -13.92
N ILE A 509 -5.91 -4.25 -15.08
CA ILE A 509 -5.96 -2.87 -15.60
C ILE A 509 -6.80 -1.97 -14.67
N MET A 510 -7.95 -2.45 -14.19
CA MET A 510 -8.77 -1.70 -13.22
C MET A 510 -7.95 -1.37 -11.96
N GLY A 511 -7.25 -2.36 -11.41
CA GLY A 511 -6.38 -2.17 -10.25
C GLY A 511 -5.21 -1.22 -10.54
N MET A 512 -4.53 -1.38 -11.67
CA MET A 512 -3.44 -0.49 -12.13
C MET A 512 -3.93 0.96 -12.23
N LEU A 513 -5.07 1.21 -12.86
CA LEU A 513 -5.62 2.55 -13.00
C LEU A 513 -6.01 3.14 -11.65
N ALA A 514 -6.72 2.39 -10.81
CA ALA A 514 -7.05 2.82 -9.45
C ALA A 514 -5.79 3.16 -8.63
N GLY A 515 -4.72 2.37 -8.74
CA GLY A 515 -3.43 2.61 -8.08
C GLY A 515 -2.68 3.83 -8.65
N THR A 516 -2.71 4.02 -9.97
CA THR A 516 -2.12 5.18 -10.65
C THR A 516 -2.78 6.49 -10.22
N TYR A 517 -4.10 6.46 -10.02
CA TYR A 517 -4.88 7.61 -9.58
C TYR A 517 -4.98 7.70 -8.05
N THR A 518 -4.37 6.74 -7.33
CA THR A 518 -4.37 6.67 -5.86
C THR A 518 -5.77 6.68 -5.25
N ASP A 519 -6.74 6.06 -5.94
CA ASP A 519 -8.17 6.12 -5.63
C ASP A 519 -8.70 4.83 -4.97
N PRO A 520 -8.87 4.80 -3.64
CA PRO A 520 -9.45 3.66 -2.93
C PRO A 520 -10.89 3.31 -3.33
N PRO A 521 -11.80 4.27 -3.62
CA PRO A 521 -13.12 3.99 -4.17
C PRO A 521 -13.10 3.19 -5.47
N ALA A 522 -12.21 3.56 -6.41
CA ALA A 522 -12.05 2.80 -7.66
C ALA A 522 -11.50 1.39 -7.42
N LEU A 523 -10.56 1.22 -6.46
CA LEU A 523 -10.12 -0.11 -6.05
C LEU A 523 -11.25 -0.94 -5.44
N ALA A 524 -12.07 -0.33 -4.57
CA ALA A 524 -13.21 -1.02 -3.96
C ALA A 524 -14.19 -1.51 -5.03
N TYR A 525 -14.47 -0.67 -6.04
CA TYR A 525 -15.29 -1.04 -7.20
C TYR A 525 -14.64 -2.19 -8.00
N ALA A 526 -13.34 -2.11 -8.27
CA ALA A 526 -12.61 -3.15 -9.00
C ALA A 526 -12.63 -4.50 -8.26
N ASN A 527 -12.40 -4.49 -6.93
CA ASN A 527 -12.48 -5.70 -6.10
C ASN A 527 -13.90 -6.28 -6.02
N ALA A 528 -14.94 -5.44 -6.03
CA ALA A 528 -16.32 -5.90 -6.06
C ALA A 528 -16.71 -6.52 -7.41
N SER A 529 -15.99 -6.20 -8.49
CA SER A 529 -16.23 -6.67 -9.85
C SER A 529 -15.50 -7.98 -10.19
N CYS A 530 -14.60 -8.45 -9.32
CA CYS A 530 -13.77 -9.65 -9.52
C CYS A 530 -13.72 -10.48 -8.25
N SER A 531 -13.85 -11.81 -8.39
CA SER A 531 -13.74 -12.76 -7.27
C SER A 531 -12.27 -13.00 -6.83
N LYS A 532 -11.29 -12.52 -7.60
CA LYS A 532 -9.86 -12.74 -7.42
C LYS A 532 -9.13 -11.48 -6.96
N GLU A 533 -7.88 -11.66 -6.53
CA GLU A 533 -7.02 -10.56 -6.05
C GLU A 533 -6.35 -9.72 -7.16
N ALA A 534 -6.63 -10.00 -8.44
CA ALA A 534 -5.99 -9.32 -9.56
C ALA A 534 -6.08 -7.79 -9.50
N PRO A 535 -7.23 -7.16 -9.13
CA PRO A 535 -7.27 -5.71 -8.95
C PRO A 535 -6.38 -5.22 -7.82
N ALA A 536 -6.40 -5.91 -6.67
CA ALA A 536 -5.57 -5.55 -5.52
C ALA A 536 -4.06 -5.67 -5.82
N VAL A 537 -3.65 -6.69 -6.59
CA VAL A 537 -2.28 -6.89 -7.06
C VAL A 537 -1.89 -5.77 -8.04
N GLY A 538 -2.72 -5.49 -9.03
CA GLY A 538 -2.50 -4.39 -9.98
C GLY A 538 -2.34 -3.04 -9.27
N TYR A 539 -3.21 -2.74 -8.31
CA TYR A 539 -3.14 -1.54 -7.47
C TYR A 539 -1.83 -1.47 -6.68
N SER A 540 -1.54 -2.51 -5.90
CA SER A 540 -0.37 -2.52 -5.01
C SER A 540 0.95 -2.45 -5.77
N THR A 541 0.99 -2.91 -7.02
CA THR A 541 2.18 -2.86 -7.88
C THR A 541 2.52 -1.43 -8.28
N VAL A 542 1.53 -0.60 -8.64
CA VAL A 542 1.80 0.75 -9.18
C VAL A 542 1.67 1.86 -8.14
N TYR A 543 0.86 1.66 -7.09
CA TYR A 543 0.56 2.66 -6.08
C TYR A 543 1.80 3.30 -5.44
N PRO A 544 2.86 2.54 -5.05
CA PRO A 544 4.05 3.11 -4.44
C PRO A 544 4.77 4.12 -5.34
N LEU A 545 5.01 3.75 -6.59
CA LEU A 545 5.67 4.63 -7.56
C LEU A 545 4.77 5.80 -7.92
N SER A 546 3.48 5.56 -8.12
CA SER A 546 2.51 6.60 -8.45
C SER A 546 2.44 7.67 -7.36
N MET A 547 2.39 7.25 -6.10
CA MET A 547 2.37 8.17 -4.96
C MET A 547 3.64 9.04 -4.93
N PHE A 548 4.81 8.42 -5.10
CA PHE A 548 6.08 9.14 -5.16
C PHE A 548 6.12 10.13 -6.33
N LEU A 549 5.78 9.68 -7.54
CA LEU A 549 5.82 10.53 -8.74
C LEU A 549 4.85 11.70 -8.64
N ARG A 550 3.64 11.50 -8.08
CA ARG A 550 2.67 12.58 -7.92
C ARG A 550 3.13 13.65 -6.96
N ILE A 551 3.73 13.27 -5.82
CA ILE A 551 4.32 14.22 -4.88
C ILE A 551 5.49 14.98 -5.53
N PHE A 552 6.36 14.25 -6.22
CA PHE A 552 7.54 14.83 -6.86
C PHE A 552 7.17 15.77 -8.03
N THR A 553 6.25 15.34 -8.89
CA THR A 553 5.78 16.17 -10.02
C THR A 553 4.99 17.40 -9.56
N ALA A 554 4.29 17.32 -8.41
CA ALA A 554 3.61 18.48 -7.82
C ALA A 554 4.59 19.62 -7.55
N GLN A 555 5.68 19.30 -6.90
CA GLN A 555 6.73 20.30 -6.59
C GLN A 555 7.39 20.82 -7.85
N ILE A 556 7.75 19.94 -8.80
CA ILE A 556 8.35 20.34 -10.07
C ILE A 556 7.45 21.31 -10.83
N VAL A 557 6.18 20.95 -11.02
CA VAL A 557 5.23 21.79 -11.77
C VAL A 557 5.08 23.17 -11.13
N VAL A 558 4.96 23.23 -9.81
CA VAL A 558 4.83 24.53 -9.12
C VAL A 558 6.11 25.35 -9.22
N LEU A 559 7.27 24.77 -8.91
CA LEU A 559 8.54 25.49 -8.86
C LEU A 559 9.01 26.00 -10.23
N PHE A 560 8.75 25.22 -11.30
CA PHE A 560 9.18 25.61 -12.65
C PHE A 560 8.19 26.52 -13.36
N PHE A 561 6.90 26.36 -13.15
CA PHE A 561 5.89 27.02 -13.97
C PHE A 561 5.06 28.07 -13.21
N CYS A 562 4.91 27.98 -11.89
CA CYS A 562 4.21 29.02 -11.13
C CYS A 562 5.17 30.10 -10.61
N GLY A 563 6.49 29.87 -10.63
CA GLY A 563 7.51 30.84 -10.19
C GLY A 563 8.18 31.62 -11.32
N ALA A 564 7.76 31.37 -12.57
CA ALA A 564 8.36 32.01 -13.76
C ALA A 564 7.66 33.31 -14.13
#